data_785c6661cf4814f068772bc95300f057
#
_entry.id   785c6661cf4814f068772bc95300f057
#
_cell.length_a   1.000
_cell.length_b   1.000
_cell.length_c   1.000
_cell.angle_alpha   90.00
_cell.angle_beta   90.00
_cell.angle_gamma   90.00
#
_symmetry.space_group_name_H-M   'P 1'
#
loop_
_entity.id
_entity.type
_entity.pdbx_description
1 polymer ?
#
loop_
_entity_poly.entity_id
_entity_poly.type
_entity_poly.pdbx_seq_one_letter_code
_entity_poly.pdbx_strand_id
1 'polypeptide(L)'
;MTMQKQEVLQTTKFGIAINKWRILMMIVFAILACSGIICSIISGAVAIPISELKNIFIDGVSSPHQQILYNIRLPRTIVAGLVGMNLAMAGAILQAVMKNPLADPHIIGISSGAGLTGILVIVLFPAMEYLITPIAFVGAMIAAICIYLLAWKNGIRPLRIILAGVAVSAFLGAGISAYFSFI
;
A
#
# COMPACT_ATOMS: atom_id res chain seq x y z
N MET A 1 -10.37 31.55 41.29
CA MET A 1 -9.09 31.60 40.56
C MET A 1 -8.31 30.29 40.57
N THR A 2 -8.52 29.37 41.51
CA THR A 2 -7.85 28.07 41.63
C THR A 2 -8.39 26.96 40.70
N MET A 3 -9.69 26.88 40.44
CA MET A 3 -10.30 25.84 39.61
C MET A 3 -9.87 25.95 38.12
N GLN A 4 -9.90 27.15 37.58
CA GLN A 4 -9.53 27.39 36.18
C GLN A 4 -8.04 27.06 35.88
N LYS A 5 -7.18 27.26 36.88
CA LYS A 5 -5.75 26.92 36.78
C LYS A 5 -5.50 25.41 36.83
N GLN A 6 -6.34 24.66 37.53
CA GLN A 6 -6.28 23.19 37.56
C GLN A 6 -6.78 22.56 36.26
N GLU A 7 -7.85 23.09 35.67
CA GLU A 7 -8.34 22.61 34.35
C GLU A 7 -7.31 22.84 33.23
N VAL A 8 -6.68 24.03 33.19
CA VAL A 8 -5.62 24.31 32.22
C VAL A 8 -4.42 23.40 32.41
N LEU A 9 -4.03 23.09 33.64
CA LEU A 9 -2.93 22.15 33.92
C LEU A 9 -3.26 20.70 33.53
N GLN A 10 -4.50 20.26 33.71
CA GLN A 10 -4.92 18.92 33.29
C GLN A 10 -4.99 18.78 31.77
N THR A 11 -5.54 19.76 31.08
CA THR A 11 -5.59 19.76 29.60
C THR A 11 -4.19 19.82 28.99
N THR A 12 -3.28 20.58 29.60
CA THR A 12 -1.88 20.66 29.14
C THR A 12 -1.13 19.32 29.37
N LYS A 13 -1.30 18.71 30.53
CA LYS A 13 -0.70 17.39 30.84
C LYS A 13 -1.24 16.29 29.92
N PHE A 14 -2.55 16.29 29.65
CA PHE A 14 -3.18 15.34 28.72
C PHE A 14 -2.68 15.54 27.30
N GLY A 15 -2.56 16.77 26.82
CA GLY A 15 -2.01 17.09 25.50
C GLY A 15 -0.54 16.66 25.36
N ILE A 16 0.28 16.86 26.38
CA ILE A 16 1.69 16.43 26.39
C ILE A 16 1.80 14.89 26.39
N ALA A 17 0.94 14.20 27.16
CA ALA A 17 0.92 12.73 27.20
C ALA A 17 0.53 12.14 25.84
N ILE A 18 -0.51 12.67 25.17
CA ILE A 18 -0.91 12.25 23.82
C ILE A 18 0.23 12.46 22.82
N ASN A 19 0.96 13.56 22.92
CA ASN A 19 2.07 13.84 22.01
C ASN A 19 3.22 12.85 22.19
N LYS A 20 3.54 12.48 23.43
CA LYS A 20 4.56 11.46 23.74
C LYS A 20 4.18 10.08 23.20
N TRP A 21 2.94 9.66 23.34
CA TRP A 21 2.43 8.41 22.78
C TRP A 21 2.49 8.37 21.26
N ARG A 22 2.14 9.48 20.60
CA ARG A 22 2.25 9.60 19.13
C ARG A 22 3.69 9.48 18.65
N ILE A 23 4.61 10.17 19.32
CA ILE A 23 6.04 10.11 19.01
C ILE A 23 6.57 8.68 19.24
N LEU A 24 6.21 8.05 20.35
CA LEU A 24 6.61 6.67 20.63
C LEU A 24 6.13 5.71 19.53
N MET A 25 4.86 5.81 19.14
CA MET A 25 4.30 4.99 18.06
C MET A 25 5.01 5.24 16.73
N MET A 26 5.30 6.49 16.37
CA MET A 26 6.08 6.79 15.16
C MET A 26 7.47 6.15 15.20
N ILE A 27 8.15 6.20 16.33
CA ILE A 27 9.47 5.57 16.51
C ILE A 27 9.35 4.04 16.36
N VAL A 28 8.35 3.43 16.99
CA VAL A 28 8.11 1.98 16.90
C VAL A 28 7.86 1.57 15.44
N PHE A 29 6.98 2.27 14.72
CA PHE A 29 6.72 1.97 13.31
C PHE A 29 7.94 2.22 12.42
N ALA A 30 8.74 3.26 12.70
CA ALA A 30 9.98 3.49 11.99
C ALA A 30 10.99 2.34 12.19
N ILE A 31 11.14 1.86 13.45
CA ILE A 31 11.99 0.71 13.75
C ILE A 31 11.48 -0.55 13.05
N LEU A 32 10.16 -0.79 13.06
CA LEU A 32 9.55 -1.93 12.35
C LEU A 32 9.78 -1.84 10.84
N ALA A 33 9.65 -0.66 10.25
CA ALA A 33 9.91 -0.46 8.83
C ALA A 33 11.39 -0.72 8.49
N CYS A 34 12.32 -0.18 9.28
CA CYS A 34 13.76 -0.43 9.10
C CYS A 34 14.10 -1.92 9.27
N SER A 35 13.54 -2.59 10.28
CA SER A 35 13.75 -4.02 10.47
C SER A 35 13.18 -4.84 9.31
N GLY A 36 12.02 -4.46 8.77
CA GLY A 36 11.42 -5.09 7.59
C GLY A 36 12.30 -4.96 6.34
N ILE A 37 12.90 -3.79 6.12
CA ILE A 37 13.84 -3.57 5.01
C ILE A 37 15.08 -4.46 5.19
N ILE A 38 15.67 -4.49 6.38
CA ILE A 38 16.83 -5.33 6.69
C ILE A 38 16.49 -6.81 6.49
N CYS A 39 15.36 -7.28 7.03
CA CYS A 39 14.90 -8.65 6.83
C CYS A 39 14.67 -8.98 5.36
N SER A 40 14.11 -8.07 4.57
CA SER A 40 13.86 -8.25 3.13
C SER A 40 15.17 -8.42 2.34
N ILE A 41 16.23 -7.74 2.77
CA ILE A 41 17.55 -7.83 2.13
C ILE A 41 18.26 -9.15 2.51
N ILE A 42 18.16 -9.56 3.77
CA ILE A 42 18.86 -10.76 4.28
C ILE A 42 18.11 -12.03 3.88
N SER A 43 16.79 -12.06 4.02
CA SER A 43 15.95 -13.24 3.78
C SER A 43 15.56 -13.38 2.30
N GLY A 44 15.58 -14.62 1.78
CA GLY A 44 15.15 -14.92 0.43
C GLY A 44 15.46 -16.38 0.06
N ALA A 45 15.13 -16.80 -1.17
CA ALA A 45 15.35 -18.15 -1.67
C ALA A 45 16.83 -18.59 -1.59
N VAL A 46 17.76 -17.62 -1.67
CA VAL A 46 19.19 -17.86 -1.46
C VAL A 46 19.60 -17.10 -0.20
N ALA A 47 20.09 -17.79 0.81
CA ALA A 47 20.60 -17.14 2.03
C ALA A 47 21.91 -16.42 1.70
N ILE A 48 21.96 -15.09 1.93
CA ILE A 48 23.18 -14.31 1.83
C ILE A 48 23.73 -14.09 3.23
N PRO A 49 24.92 -14.63 3.56
CA PRO A 49 25.52 -14.42 4.86
C PRO A 49 25.79 -12.93 5.11
N ILE A 50 25.63 -12.50 6.35
CA ILE A 50 25.84 -11.09 6.75
C ILE A 50 27.30 -10.65 6.46
N SER A 51 28.26 -11.57 6.56
CA SER A 51 29.66 -11.33 6.21
C SER A 51 29.85 -10.96 4.71
N GLU A 52 29.12 -11.61 3.82
CA GLU A 52 29.15 -11.28 2.39
C GLU A 52 28.47 -9.95 2.09
N LEU A 53 27.38 -9.62 2.76
CA LEU A 53 26.76 -8.30 2.64
C LEU A 53 27.74 -7.19 2.96
N LYS A 54 28.52 -7.36 4.03
CA LYS A 54 29.59 -6.41 4.39
C LYS A 54 30.63 -6.28 3.28
N ASN A 55 31.12 -7.38 2.74
CA ASN A 55 32.13 -7.38 1.68
C ASN A 55 31.59 -6.77 0.37
N ILE A 56 30.32 -7.01 0.03
CA ILE A 56 29.69 -6.42 -1.17
C ILE A 56 29.55 -4.89 -1.03
N PHE A 57 29.12 -4.41 0.15
CA PHE A 57 28.87 -2.97 0.36
C PHE A 57 30.14 -2.16 0.65
N ILE A 58 31.15 -2.75 1.29
CA ILE A 58 32.37 -2.05 1.73
C ILE A 58 33.53 -2.30 0.80
N ASP A 59 33.75 -3.55 0.41
CA ASP A 59 34.94 -3.97 -0.32
C ASP A 59 34.72 -4.06 -1.84
N GLY A 60 33.49 -3.93 -2.31
CA GLY A 60 33.16 -3.96 -3.75
C GLY A 60 33.46 -5.28 -4.44
N VAL A 61 33.61 -6.38 -3.69
CA VAL A 61 33.99 -7.69 -4.22
C VAL A 61 32.85 -8.26 -5.05
N SER A 62 33.11 -8.56 -6.31
CA SER A 62 32.14 -9.20 -7.21
C SER A 62 31.87 -10.63 -6.75
N SER A 63 30.67 -10.87 -6.19
CA SER A 63 30.22 -12.21 -5.84
C SER A 63 28.92 -12.55 -6.60
N PRO A 64 28.62 -13.83 -6.83
CA PRO A 64 27.34 -14.25 -7.41
C PRO A 64 26.13 -13.68 -6.65
N HIS A 65 26.26 -13.48 -5.34
CA HIS A 65 25.23 -12.91 -4.48
C HIS A 65 25.03 -11.40 -4.73
N GLN A 66 26.03 -10.69 -5.24
CA GLN A 66 25.93 -9.27 -5.58
C GLN A 66 24.88 -9.04 -6.68
N GLN A 67 24.83 -9.87 -7.71
CA GLN A 67 23.83 -9.76 -8.77
C GLN A 67 22.42 -9.99 -8.25
N ILE A 68 22.22 -10.96 -7.36
CA ILE A 68 20.94 -11.23 -6.72
C ILE A 68 20.51 -10.03 -5.86
N LEU A 69 21.46 -9.45 -5.13
CA LEU A 69 21.20 -8.32 -4.25
C LEU A 69 20.76 -7.08 -5.05
N TYR A 70 21.54 -6.67 -6.05
CA TYR A 70 21.29 -5.43 -6.78
C TYR A 70 20.20 -5.55 -7.84
N ASN A 71 20.07 -6.70 -8.51
CA ASN A 71 19.13 -6.84 -9.63
C ASN A 71 17.77 -7.38 -9.20
N ILE A 72 17.67 -8.03 -8.03
CA ILE A 72 16.42 -8.65 -7.59
C ILE A 72 15.97 -8.06 -6.23
N ARG A 73 16.79 -8.16 -5.19
CA ARG A 73 16.36 -7.84 -3.82
C ARG A 73 16.17 -6.36 -3.58
N LEU A 74 17.15 -5.55 -3.95
CA LEU A 74 17.08 -4.10 -3.75
C LEU A 74 15.91 -3.48 -4.52
N PRO A 75 15.74 -3.71 -5.83
CA PRO A 75 14.58 -3.17 -6.54
C PRO A 75 13.25 -3.62 -5.94
N ARG A 76 13.13 -4.90 -5.59
CA ARG A 76 11.92 -5.45 -4.98
C ARG A 76 11.61 -4.80 -3.62
N THR A 77 12.62 -4.60 -2.78
CA THR A 77 12.46 -3.97 -1.47
C THR A 77 12.07 -2.51 -1.60
N ILE A 78 12.71 -1.77 -2.53
CA ILE A 78 12.37 -0.37 -2.80
C ILE A 78 10.94 -0.25 -3.30
N VAL A 79 10.54 -1.07 -4.27
CA VAL A 79 9.16 -1.07 -4.80
C VAL A 79 8.15 -1.41 -3.71
N ALA A 80 8.42 -2.41 -2.88
CA ALA A 80 7.54 -2.75 -1.75
C ALA A 80 7.38 -1.58 -0.76
N GLY A 81 8.47 -0.88 -0.46
CA GLY A 81 8.44 0.32 0.37
C GLY A 81 7.61 1.45 -0.25
N LEU A 82 7.81 1.72 -1.54
CA LEU A 82 7.05 2.74 -2.28
C LEU A 82 5.56 2.39 -2.34
N VAL A 83 5.21 1.13 -2.60
CA VAL A 83 3.81 0.67 -2.59
C VAL A 83 3.19 0.87 -1.21
N GLY A 84 3.89 0.48 -0.14
CA GLY A 84 3.41 0.66 1.24
C GLY A 84 3.19 2.13 1.59
N MET A 85 4.10 3.03 1.20
CA MET A 85 3.94 4.48 1.39
C MET A 85 2.73 5.03 0.63
N ASN A 86 2.55 4.64 -0.63
CA ASN A 86 1.41 5.09 -1.43
C ASN A 86 0.08 4.60 -0.85
N LEU A 87 0.01 3.35 -0.40
CA LEU A 87 -1.20 2.80 0.25
C LEU A 87 -1.50 3.51 1.57
N ALA A 88 -0.48 3.82 2.38
CA ALA A 88 -0.65 4.54 3.63
C ALA A 88 -1.17 5.97 3.38
N MET A 89 -0.63 6.68 2.38
CA MET A 89 -1.11 8.00 1.98
C MET A 89 -2.55 7.95 1.46
N ALA A 90 -2.87 7.02 0.58
CA ALA A 90 -4.22 6.82 0.06
C ALA A 90 -5.22 6.52 1.20
N GLY A 91 -4.83 5.67 2.14
CA GLY A 91 -5.62 5.37 3.34
C GLY A 91 -5.86 6.59 4.20
N ALA A 92 -4.83 7.37 4.50
CA ALA A 92 -4.95 8.58 5.31
C ALA A 92 -5.87 9.63 4.65
N ILE A 93 -5.72 9.85 3.34
CA ILE A 93 -6.59 10.77 2.57
C ILE A 93 -8.04 10.28 2.60
N LEU A 94 -8.25 8.98 2.38
CA LEU A 94 -9.58 8.39 2.37
C LEU A 94 -10.28 8.51 3.72
N GLN A 95 -9.58 8.20 4.82
CA GLN A 95 -10.08 8.37 6.17
C GLN A 95 -10.47 9.82 6.47
N ALA A 96 -9.67 10.79 6.01
CA ALA A 96 -9.97 12.21 6.16
C ALA A 96 -11.21 12.63 5.36
N VAL A 97 -11.31 12.22 4.09
CA VAL A 97 -12.45 12.55 3.21
C VAL A 97 -13.74 11.90 3.70
N MET A 98 -13.66 10.64 4.11
CA MET A 98 -14.81 9.88 4.61
C MET A 98 -15.18 10.24 6.05
N LYS A 99 -14.32 10.98 6.77
CA LYS A 99 -14.45 11.25 8.22
C LYS A 99 -14.68 9.96 9.02
N ASN A 100 -14.03 8.89 8.60
CA ASN A 100 -14.18 7.55 9.19
C ASN A 100 -12.80 6.89 9.30
N PRO A 101 -12.31 6.61 10.51
CA PRO A 101 -11.01 5.95 10.70
C PRO A 101 -10.96 4.50 10.22
N LEU A 102 -12.10 3.88 9.91
CA LEU A 102 -12.20 2.52 9.37
C LEU A 102 -12.24 2.48 7.84
N ALA A 103 -12.12 3.63 7.18
CA ALA A 103 -12.09 3.66 5.71
C ALA A 103 -10.79 3.05 5.20
N ASP A 104 -10.93 2.09 4.27
CA ASP A 104 -9.82 1.35 3.66
C ASP A 104 -9.87 1.49 2.13
N PRO A 105 -8.76 1.83 1.47
CA PRO A 105 -8.68 1.89 0.01
C PRO A 105 -9.07 0.59 -0.70
N HIS A 106 -8.85 -0.58 -0.08
CA HIS A 106 -9.22 -1.87 -0.65
C HIS A 106 -10.72 -2.07 -0.79
N ILE A 107 -11.52 -1.49 0.13
CA ILE A 107 -12.99 -1.61 0.11
C ILE A 107 -13.59 -0.88 -1.10
N ILE A 108 -12.92 0.15 -1.61
CA ILE A 108 -13.40 0.95 -2.74
C ILE A 108 -13.33 0.18 -4.07
N GLY A 109 -12.49 -0.86 -4.17
CA GLY A 109 -12.49 -1.76 -5.33
C GLY A 109 -11.71 -1.29 -6.56
N ILE A 110 -10.93 -0.23 -6.45
CA ILE A 110 -10.04 0.23 -7.52
C ILE A 110 -9.04 -0.87 -7.89
N SER A 111 -8.55 -1.62 -6.90
CA SER A 111 -7.63 -2.74 -7.11
C SER A 111 -8.21 -3.87 -7.97
N SER A 112 -9.53 -4.07 -7.95
CA SER A 112 -10.19 -5.08 -8.80
C SER A 112 -10.11 -4.72 -10.28
N GLY A 113 -10.14 -3.41 -10.61
CA GLY A 113 -9.91 -2.93 -11.97
C GLY A 113 -8.51 -3.21 -12.47
N ALA A 114 -7.51 -2.92 -11.64
CA ALA A 114 -6.11 -3.26 -11.92
C ALA A 114 -5.91 -4.77 -12.11
N GLY A 115 -6.49 -5.57 -11.20
CA GLY A 115 -6.38 -7.03 -11.23
C GLY A 115 -6.98 -7.64 -12.50
N LEU A 116 -8.21 -7.25 -12.85
CA LEU A 116 -8.86 -7.77 -14.06
C LEU A 116 -8.09 -7.42 -15.33
N THR A 117 -7.69 -6.15 -15.50
CA THR A 117 -6.95 -5.73 -16.70
C THR A 117 -5.55 -6.31 -16.75
N GLY A 118 -4.87 -6.46 -15.59
CA GLY A 118 -3.59 -7.15 -15.52
C GLY A 118 -3.68 -8.62 -15.95
N ILE A 119 -4.70 -9.35 -15.48
CA ILE A 119 -4.96 -10.74 -15.90
C ILE A 119 -5.26 -10.81 -17.39
N LEU A 120 -6.08 -9.90 -17.92
CA LEU A 120 -6.37 -9.86 -19.34
C LEU A 120 -5.10 -9.69 -20.19
N VAL A 121 -4.14 -8.87 -19.76
CA VAL A 121 -2.86 -8.73 -20.47
C VAL A 121 -2.07 -10.04 -20.46
N ILE A 122 -1.96 -10.69 -19.32
CA ILE A 122 -1.24 -11.97 -19.19
C ILE A 122 -1.83 -13.03 -20.13
N VAL A 123 -3.15 -13.04 -20.26
CA VAL A 123 -3.87 -14.04 -21.05
C VAL A 123 -3.83 -13.75 -22.54
N LEU A 124 -4.14 -12.50 -22.91
CA LEU A 124 -4.27 -12.13 -24.33
C LEU A 124 -2.93 -11.79 -24.97
N PHE A 125 -1.97 -11.33 -24.19
CA PHE A 125 -0.66 -10.86 -24.68
C PHE A 125 0.49 -11.41 -23.83
N PRO A 126 0.68 -12.74 -23.71
CA PRO A 126 1.69 -13.34 -22.82
C PRO A 126 3.13 -12.93 -23.15
N ALA A 127 3.41 -12.53 -24.40
CA ALA A 127 4.70 -12.03 -24.84
C ALA A 127 4.98 -10.57 -24.46
N MET A 128 3.99 -9.84 -23.91
CA MET A 128 4.08 -8.40 -23.63
C MET A 128 3.97 -8.10 -22.13
N GLU A 129 4.75 -8.78 -21.30
CA GLU A 129 4.74 -8.61 -19.83
C GLU A 129 4.96 -7.16 -19.38
N TYR A 130 5.72 -6.37 -20.15
CA TYR A 130 5.96 -4.96 -19.85
C TYR A 130 4.70 -4.09 -19.90
N LEU A 131 3.62 -4.55 -20.56
CA LEU A 131 2.33 -3.86 -20.61
C LEU A 131 1.45 -4.11 -19.38
N ILE A 132 1.76 -5.09 -18.54
CA ILE A 132 0.93 -5.44 -17.37
C ILE A 132 0.76 -4.22 -16.47
N THR A 133 1.85 -3.57 -16.09
CA THR A 133 1.82 -2.43 -15.16
C THR A 133 1.07 -1.22 -15.72
N PRO A 134 1.34 -0.72 -16.94
CA PRO A 134 0.62 0.43 -17.46
C PRO A 134 -0.87 0.14 -17.73
N ILE A 135 -1.22 -1.06 -18.20
CA ILE A 135 -2.62 -1.42 -18.45
C ILE A 135 -3.37 -1.65 -17.13
N ALA A 136 -2.75 -2.26 -16.12
CA ALA A 136 -3.33 -2.38 -14.79
C ALA A 136 -3.60 -1.00 -14.16
N PHE A 137 -2.70 -0.03 -14.35
CA PHE A 137 -2.92 1.34 -13.92
C PHE A 137 -4.13 1.98 -14.61
N VAL A 138 -4.25 1.82 -15.94
CA VAL A 138 -5.42 2.29 -16.71
C VAL A 138 -6.70 1.62 -16.22
N GLY A 139 -6.67 0.32 -15.96
CA GLY A 139 -7.81 -0.43 -15.41
C GLY A 139 -8.25 0.08 -14.03
N ALA A 140 -7.28 0.38 -13.15
CA ALA A 140 -7.55 1.00 -11.86
C ALA A 140 -8.22 2.38 -12.03
N MET A 141 -7.72 3.19 -12.96
CA MET A 141 -8.26 4.52 -13.24
C MET A 141 -9.68 4.46 -13.80
N ILE A 142 -9.96 3.54 -14.72
CA ILE A 142 -11.32 3.31 -15.23
C ILE A 142 -12.25 2.89 -14.09
N ALA A 143 -11.85 1.95 -13.24
CA ALA A 143 -12.65 1.53 -12.10
C ALA A 143 -12.93 2.70 -11.14
N ALA A 144 -11.93 3.55 -10.85
CA ALA A 144 -12.09 4.73 -10.02
C ALA A 144 -13.10 5.72 -10.62
N ILE A 145 -13.03 5.98 -11.92
CA ILE A 145 -13.97 6.86 -12.64
C ILE A 145 -15.38 6.27 -12.62
N CYS A 146 -15.54 4.97 -12.87
CA CYS A 146 -16.83 4.29 -12.79
C CYS A 146 -17.46 4.42 -11.39
N ILE A 147 -16.67 4.16 -10.34
CA ILE A 147 -17.14 4.28 -8.96
C ILE A 147 -17.57 5.71 -8.66
N TYR A 148 -16.77 6.68 -9.07
CA TYR A 148 -17.07 8.09 -8.89
C TYR A 148 -18.38 8.48 -9.58
N LEU A 149 -18.57 8.09 -10.84
CA LEU A 149 -19.79 8.38 -11.60
C LEU A 149 -21.02 7.71 -11.00
N LEU A 150 -20.93 6.45 -10.55
CA LEU A 150 -22.03 5.76 -9.88
C LEU A 150 -22.37 6.39 -8.52
N ALA A 151 -21.37 6.88 -7.80
CA ALA A 151 -21.58 7.54 -6.50
C ALA A 151 -22.15 8.96 -6.62
N TRP A 152 -22.07 9.57 -7.81
CA TRP A 152 -22.49 10.95 -8.05
C TRP A 152 -24.02 11.05 -8.14
N LYS A 153 -24.63 11.67 -7.15
CA LYS A 153 -26.06 12.05 -7.15
C LYS A 153 -26.27 13.21 -6.19
N ASN A 154 -26.43 14.42 -6.72
CA ASN A 154 -26.60 15.65 -5.92
C ASN A 154 -25.47 15.86 -4.88
N GLY A 155 -24.24 15.60 -5.27
CA GLY A 155 -23.05 15.61 -4.41
C GLY A 155 -22.60 14.24 -3.96
N ILE A 156 -21.33 14.16 -3.57
CA ILE A 156 -20.66 12.92 -3.15
C ILE A 156 -20.97 12.67 -1.68
N ARG A 157 -21.44 11.47 -1.35
CA ARG A 157 -21.61 10.99 0.03
C ARG A 157 -20.72 9.77 0.26
N PRO A 158 -20.00 9.68 1.40
CA PRO A 158 -19.11 8.56 1.70
C PRO A 158 -19.74 7.19 1.53
N LEU A 159 -20.96 7.01 2.03
CA LEU A 159 -21.68 5.74 1.93
C LEU A 159 -21.92 5.31 0.47
N ARG A 160 -22.20 6.27 -0.43
CA ARG A 160 -22.43 5.95 -1.86
C ARG A 160 -21.15 5.49 -2.54
N ILE A 161 -20.00 6.09 -2.21
CA ILE A 161 -18.71 5.65 -2.73
C ILE A 161 -18.45 4.20 -2.32
N ILE A 162 -18.68 3.87 -1.05
CA ILE A 162 -18.49 2.50 -0.54
C ILE A 162 -19.42 1.51 -1.27
N LEU A 163 -20.72 1.83 -1.38
CA LEU A 163 -21.67 0.94 -2.06
C LEU A 163 -21.37 0.78 -3.55
N ALA A 164 -21.03 1.86 -4.25
CA ALA A 164 -20.62 1.81 -5.65
C ALA A 164 -19.33 1.01 -5.80
N GLY A 165 -18.37 1.20 -4.88
CA GLY A 165 -17.11 0.48 -4.85
C GLY A 165 -17.29 -1.02 -4.68
N VAL A 166 -18.10 -1.43 -3.71
CA VAL A 166 -18.43 -2.86 -3.49
C VAL A 166 -19.10 -3.48 -4.73
N ALA A 167 -20.05 -2.76 -5.34
CA ALA A 167 -20.74 -3.26 -6.54
C ALA A 167 -19.77 -3.42 -7.73
N VAL A 168 -18.91 -2.43 -7.98
CA VAL A 168 -17.90 -2.49 -9.04
C VAL A 168 -16.87 -3.59 -8.74
N SER A 169 -16.41 -3.72 -7.51
CA SER A 169 -15.49 -4.79 -7.10
C SER A 169 -16.08 -6.17 -7.33
N ALA A 170 -17.34 -6.37 -6.94
CA ALA A 170 -18.02 -7.65 -7.12
C ALA A 170 -18.15 -8.00 -8.62
N PHE A 171 -18.51 -7.01 -9.46
CA PHE A 171 -18.62 -7.19 -10.90
C PHE A 171 -17.27 -7.55 -11.55
N LEU A 172 -16.21 -6.78 -11.25
CA LEU A 172 -14.87 -7.02 -11.77
C LEU A 172 -14.26 -8.32 -11.20
N GLY A 173 -14.51 -8.62 -9.93
CA GLY A 173 -14.11 -9.86 -9.28
C GLY A 173 -14.78 -11.09 -9.88
N ALA A 174 -16.05 -10.98 -10.28
CA ALA A 174 -16.73 -12.05 -11.02
C ALA A 174 -16.04 -12.33 -12.36
N GLY A 175 -15.58 -11.29 -13.07
CA GLY A 175 -14.78 -11.45 -14.30
C GLY A 175 -13.48 -12.21 -14.06
N ILE A 176 -12.76 -11.91 -12.97
CA ILE A 176 -11.55 -12.64 -12.56
C ILE A 176 -11.88 -14.10 -12.26
N SER A 177 -12.94 -14.35 -11.47
CA SER A 177 -13.35 -15.71 -11.08
C SER A 177 -13.80 -16.54 -12.26
N ALA A 178 -14.54 -15.93 -13.21
CA ALA A 178 -14.94 -16.59 -14.45
C ALA A 178 -13.73 -17.07 -15.24
N TYR A 179 -12.69 -16.25 -15.37
CA TYR A 179 -11.46 -16.65 -16.05
C TYR A 179 -10.83 -17.90 -15.39
N PHE A 180 -10.70 -17.93 -14.07
CA PHE A 180 -10.13 -19.08 -13.37
C PHE A 180 -11.01 -20.35 -13.40
N SER A 181 -12.30 -20.20 -13.72
CA SER A 181 -13.21 -21.34 -13.84
C SER A 181 -13.13 -22.02 -15.23
N PHE A 182 -12.52 -21.38 -16.22
CA PHE A 182 -12.39 -21.90 -17.59
C PHE A 182 -10.99 -22.46 -17.91
N ILE A 183 -10.05 -22.40 -16.94
CA ILE A 183 -8.71 -22.99 -17.02
C ILE A 183 -8.62 -24.23 -16.16
#